data_d55b628521fa2de344a6aedc3c2de861
#
_entry.id   d55b628521fa2de344a6aedc3c2de861
#
_cell.length_a   1.000
_cell.length_b   1.000
_cell.length_c   1.000
_cell.angle_alpha   90.00
_cell.angle_beta   90.00
_cell.angle_gamma   90.00
#
_symmetry.space_group_name_H-M   'P 1'
#
loop_
_entity.id
_entity.type
_entity.pdbx_description
1 polymer ?
#
loop_
_entity_poly.entity_id
_entity_poly.type
_entity_poly.pdbx_seq_one_letter_code
_entity_poly.pdbx_strand_id
1 'polypeptide(L)'
;MSKKYPVAESTKSKANLSEDVFNSLYKNSIADPDSFWRSQASQNLTWIKEPTQISSCDMRKGKIEWFKDGILNASYNCIDKHLDKPNKTAIIWESDDPSIENKISFQELHDEVCKFSNLLKSRKVKKGDRVCIYMPMIPEAAYAMLACARIGAIHSVVFGGFSVESLKDRILDSSLSLIHI
;
A
#
# COMPACT_ATOMS: atom_id res chain seq x y z
N MET A 1 -12.63 -23.31 -28.45
CA MET A 1 -13.49 -22.72 -27.39
C MET A 1 -12.85 -22.99 -26.04
N SER A 2 -12.60 -21.98 -25.25
CA SER A 2 -12.06 -22.19 -23.88
C SER A 2 -13.15 -22.83 -23.00
N LYS A 3 -12.80 -23.91 -22.30
CA LYS A 3 -13.70 -24.61 -21.39
C LYS A 3 -14.01 -23.68 -20.20
N LYS A 4 -15.27 -23.26 -20.03
CA LYS A 4 -15.71 -22.50 -18.87
C LYS A 4 -16.06 -23.47 -17.74
N TYR A 5 -15.59 -23.17 -16.54
CA TYR A 5 -15.94 -23.92 -15.33
C TYR A 5 -16.93 -23.07 -14.52
N PRO A 6 -18.10 -23.62 -14.14
CA PRO A 6 -19.05 -22.90 -13.31
C PRO A 6 -18.49 -22.64 -11.91
N VAL A 7 -18.81 -21.51 -11.34
CA VAL A 7 -18.45 -21.19 -9.94
C VAL A 7 -19.34 -22.01 -9.02
N ALA A 8 -18.75 -22.66 -8.02
CA ALA A 8 -19.49 -23.45 -7.04
C ALA A 8 -20.46 -22.57 -6.23
N GLU A 9 -21.65 -23.08 -5.91
CA GLU A 9 -22.68 -22.33 -5.16
C GLU A 9 -22.18 -21.88 -3.78
N SER A 10 -21.34 -22.69 -3.11
CA SER A 10 -20.69 -22.31 -1.84
C SER A 10 -19.77 -21.11 -1.95
N THR A 11 -19.19 -20.86 -3.12
CA THR A 11 -18.37 -19.68 -3.41
C THR A 11 -19.24 -18.48 -3.74
N LYS A 12 -20.28 -18.67 -4.58
CA LYS A 12 -21.22 -17.61 -4.94
C LYS A 12 -21.93 -17.03 -3.72
N SER A 13 -22.39 -17.88 -2.81
CA SER A 13 -23.12 -17.47 -1.61
C SER A 13 -22.26 -16.67 -0.60
N LYS A 14 -20.93 -16.81 -0.68
CA LYS A 14 -19.97 -16.09 0.18
C LYS A 14 -19.29 -14.92 -0.53
N ALA A 15 -19.55 -14.72 -1.83
CA ALA A 15 -18.93 -13.67 -2.61
C ALA A 15 -19.46 -12.29 -2.18
N ASN A 16 -18.56 -11.32 -2.03
CA ASN A 16 -18.93 -9.93 -1.74
C ASN A 16 -19.60 -9.23 -2.93
N LEU A 17 -19.38 -9.73 -4.15
CA LEU A 17 -19.95 -9.20 -5.38
C LEU A 17 -20.61 -10.32 -6.17
N SER A 18 -21.87 -10.12 -6.59
CA SER A 18 -22.51 -10.97 -7.58
C SER A 18 -22.01 -10.64 -9.00
N GLU A 19 -22.23 -11.54 -9.95
CA GLU A 19 -21.89 -11.32 -11.36
C GLU A 19 -22.58 -10.06 -11.93
N ASP A 20 -23.83 -9.84 -11.58
CA ASP A 20 -24.62 -8.67 -12.05
C ASP A 20 -24.03 -7.36 -11.51
N VAL A 21 -23.68 -7.32 -10.23
CA VAL A 21 -23.04 -6.16 -9.60
C VAL A 21 -21.67 -5.88 -10.24
N PHE A 22 -20.85 -6.93 -10.45
CA PHE A 22 -19.57 -6.79 -11.13
C PHE A 22 -19.75 -6.23 -12.55
N ASN A 23 -20.66 -6.78 -13.33
CA ASN A 23 -20.92 -6.35 -14.71
C ASN A 23 -21.41 -4.88 -14.75
N SER A 24 -22.24 -4.48 -13.79
CA SER A 24 -22.72 -3.09 -13.66
C SER A 24 -21.55 -2.14 -13.34
N LEU A 25 -20.74 -2.47 -12.34
CA LEU A 25 -19.55 -1.69 -11.97
C LEU A 25 -18.56 -1.57 -13.15
N TYR A 26 -18.33 -2.68 -13.86
CA TYR A 26 -17.46 -2.68 -15.02
C TYR A 26 -17.96 -1.79 -16.15
N LYS A 27 -19.26 -1.88 -16.47
CA LYS A 27 -19.88 -1.01 -17.48
C LYS A 27 -19.75 0.47 -17.11
N ASN A 28 -19.99 0.82 -15.85
CA ASN A 28 -19.88 2.19 -15.36
C ASN A 28 -18.43 2.69 -15.44
N SER A 29 -17.45 1.84 -15.10
CA SER A 29 -16.03 2.21 -15.15
C SER A 29 -15.52 2.51 -16.56
N ILE A 30 -16.18 1.96 -17.59
CA ILE A 30 -15.86 2.22 -19.01
C ILE A 30 -16.66 3.40 -19.56
N ALA A 31 -17.93 3.54 -19.16
CA ALA A 31 -18.83 4.57 -19.72
C ALA A 31 -18.47 5.98 -19.20
N ASP A 32 -18.13 6.10 -17.92
CA ASP A 32 -17.71 7.36 -17.28
C ASP A 32 -16.60 7.06 -16.23
N PRO A 33 -15.35 6.90 -16.68
CA PRO A 33 -14.24 6.58 -15.79
C PRO A 33 -14.03 7.63 -14.69
N ASP A 34 -14.15 8.90 -14.99
CA ASP A 34 -13.88 9.96 -14.01
C ASP A 34 -14.91 9.95 -12.87
N SER A 35 -16.19 9.85 -13.16
CA SER A 35 -17.23 9.72 -12.11
C SER A 35 -17.09 8.43 -11.33
N PHE A 36 -16.81 7.32 -12.01
CA PHE A 36 -16.60 6.03 -11.35
C PHE A 36 -15.43 6.08 -10.36
N TRP A 37 -14.24 6.50 -10.81
CA TRP A 37 -13.06 6.53 -9.95
C TRP A 37 -13.13 7.61 -8.87
N ARG A 38 -13.83 8.73 -9.12
CA ARG A 38 -14.15 9.72 -8.09
C ARG A 38 -14.95 9.08 -6.96
N SER A 39 -16.01 8.37 -7.30
CA SER A 39 -16.85 7.69 -6.32
C SER A 39 -16.07 6.63 -5.53
N GLN A 40 -15.28 5.80 -6.21
CA GLN A 40 -14.46 4.78 -5.56
C GLN A 40 -13.42 5.41 -4.60
N ALA A 41 -12.75 6.46 -5.04
CA ALA A 41 -11.76 7.16 -4.22
C ALA A 41 -12.39 7.83 -2.99
N SER A 42 -13.54 8.48 -3.14
CA SER A 42 -14.26 9.13 -2.04
C SER A 42 -14.77 8.12 -1.00
N GLN A 43 -15.24 6.95 -1.44
CA GLN A 43 -15.77 5.91 -0.55
C GLN A 43 -14.66 5.14 0.19
N ASN A 44 -13.52 4.94 -0.45
CA ASN A 44 -12.49 4.03 0.06
C ASN A 44 -11.26 4.72 0.64
N LEU A 45 -11.03 5.99 0.35
CA LEU A 45 -9.86 6.73 0.80
C LEU A 45 -10.25 7.92 1.68
N THR A 46 -9.42 8.19 2.67
CA THR A 46 -9.50 9.41 3.47
C THR A 46 -8.48 10.40 2.94
N TRP A 47 -8.96 11.53 2.48
CA TRP A 47 -8.16 12.59 1.88
C TRP A 47 -7.86 13.71 2.88
N ILE A 48 -6.65 14.25 2.83
CA ILE A 48 -6.29 15.53 3.46
C ILE A 48 -6.81 16.68 2.60
N LYS A 49 -6.70 16.52 1.26
CA LYS A 49 -7.29 17.39 0.25
C LYS A 49 -7.86 16.50 -0.85
N GLU A 50 -9.15 16.56 -1.08
CA GLU A 50 -9.79 15.80 -2.16
C GLU A 50 -9.31 16.27 -3.53
N PRO A 51 -9.15 15.34 -4.50
CA PRO A 51 -8.76 15.68 -5.85
C PRO A 51 -9.90 16.37 -6.61
N THR A 52 -9.60 17.43 -7.33
CA THR A 52 -10.54 18.06 -8.27
C THR A 52 -10.46 17.40 -9.65
N GLN A 53 -9.26 16.99 -10.05
CA GLN A 53 -8.99 16.29 -11.30
C GLN A 53 -8.76 14.79 -11.04
N ILE A 54 -9.57 13.94 -11.62
CA ILE A 54 -9.49 12.48 -11.41
C ILE A 54 -8.42 11.87 -12.29
N SER A 55 -8.48 12.11 -13.61
CA SER A 55 -7.49 11.59 -14.54
C SER A 55 -7.02 12.65 -15.53
N SER A 56 -5.81 12.49 -16.02
CA SER A 56 -5.25 13.24 -17.15
C SER A 56 -4.24 12.34 -17.87
N CYS A 57 -4.67 11.77 -18.99
CA CYS A 57 -3.87 10.83 -19.74
C CYS A 57 -3.61 11.32 -21.16
N ASP A 58 -2.34 11.46 -21.52
CA ASP A 58 -1.90 11.67 -22.89
C ASP A 58 -0.85 10.58 -23.24
N MET A 59 -1.33 9.47 -23.76
CA MET A 59 -0.48 8.32 -24.10
C MET A 59 0.58 8.66 -25.17
N ARG A 60 0.32 9.64 -26.04
CA ARG A 60 1.27 10.07 -27.08
C ARG A 60 2.49 10.76 -26.48
N LYS A 61 2.30 11.41 -25.35
CA LYS A 61 3.37 12.10 -24.58
C LYS A 61 3.89 11.26 -23.42
N GLY A 62 3.38 10.03 -23.25
CA GLY A 62 3.72 9.17 -22.11
C GLY A 62 3.28 9.78 -20.75
N LYS A 63 2.30 10.68 -20.76
CA LYS A 63 1.82 11.36 -19.58
C LYS A 63 0.57 10.69 -19.04
N ILE A 64 0.67 10.12 -17.84
CA ILE A 64 -0.45 9.49 -17.13
C ILE A 64 -0.46 10.05 -15.71
N GLU A 65 -1.54 10.75 -15.36
CA GLU A 65 -1.72 11.35 -14.03
C GLU A 65 -3.10 10.96 -13.49
N TRP A 66 -3.13 10.50 -12.24
CA TRP A 66 -4.35 10.19 -11.50
C TRP A 66 -4.38 11.00 -10.21
N PHE A 67 -5.55 11.58 -9.88
CA PHE A 67 -5.76 12.32 -8.63
C PHE A 67 -4.67 13.39 -8.35
N LYS A 68 -4.19 14.05 -9.38
CA LYS A 68 -2.98 14.88 -9.40
C LYS A 68 -2.89 15.94 -8.28
N ASP A 69 -4.01 16.57 -7.96
CA ASP A 69 -4.09 17.64 -6.96
C ASP A 69 -4.62 17.16 -5.61
N GLY A 70 -4.88 15.85 -5.48
CA GLY A 70 -5.27 15.21 -4.23
C GLY A 70 -4.09 15.02 -3.29
N ILE A 71 -4.35 15.10 -1.98
CA ILE A 71 -3.35 14.85 -0.94
C ILE A 71 -3.92 13.85 0.06
N LEU A 72 -3.20 12.77 0.28
CA LEU A 72 -3.51 11.78 1.31
C LEU A 72 -2.24 11.26 1.98
N ASN A 73 -2.41 10.57 3.10
CA ASN A 73 -1.35 9.79 3.71
C ASN A 73 -1.68 8.29 3.59
N ALA A 74 -0.81 7.53 2.92
CA ALA A 74 -1.03 6.10 2.71
C ALA A 74 -1.03 5.33 4.02
N SER A 75 -0.13 5.64 4.95
CA SER A 75 -0.07 4.99 6.27
C SER A 75 -1.36 5.21 7.06
N TYR A 76 -1.91 6.43 7.06
CA TYR A 76 -3.20 6.73 7.68
C TYR A 76 -4.31 5.84 7.10
N ASN A 77 -4.37 5.75 5.79
CA ASN A 77 -5.38 4.94 5.08
C ASN A 77 -5.23 3.44 5.33
N CYS A 78 -4.01 2.96 5.56
CA CYS A 78 -3.74 1.55 5.86
C CYS A 78 -3.96 1.19 7.33
N ILE A 79 -3.82 2.12 8.26
CA ILE A 79 -3.76 1.83 9.69
C ILE A 79 -4.81 2.63 10.47
N ASP A 80 -4.63 3.95 10.55
CA ASP A 80 -5.34 4.82 11.50
C ASP A 80 -6.87 4.77 11.32
N LYS A 81 -7.33 4.75 10.07
CA LYS A 81 -8.77 4.67 9.78
C LYS A 81 -9.42 3.34 10.19
N HIS A 82 -8.64 2.34 10.59
CA HIS A 82 -9.12 1.03 11.03
C HIS A 82 -9.03 0.84 12.56
N LEU A 83 -8.60 1.88 13.30
CA LEU A 83 -8.51 1.86 14.76
C LEU A 83 -9.87 1.91 15.47
N ASP A 84 -10.98 2.02 14.73
CA ASP A 84 -12.32 1.69 15.23
C ASP A 84 -12.44 0.23 15.66
N LYS A 85 -11.59 -0.66 15.12
CA LYS A 85 -11.47 -2.09 15.44
C LYS A 85 -10.02 -2.45 15.78
N PRO A 86 -9.45 -1.89 16.86
CA PRO A 86 -8.02 -1.94 17.16
C PRO A 86 -7.49 -3.37 17.33
N ASN A 87 -8.30 -4.28 17.84
CA ASN A 87 -7.92 -5.68 18.07
C ASN A 87 -8.11 -6.59 16.85
N LYS A 88 -8.63 -6.06 15.72
CA LYS A 88 -8.72 -6.84 14.48
C LYS A 88 -7.30 -7.10 13.97
N THR A 89 -7.04 -8.34 13.53
CA THR A 89 -5.77 -8.72 12.91
C THR A 89 -5.54 -7.92 11.63
N ALA A 90 -4.41 -7.21 11.57
CA ALA A 90 -3.94 -6.45 10.42
C ALA A 90 -2.93 -7.24 9.60
N ILE A 91 -2.03 -7.99 10.26
CA ILE A 91 -1.01 -8.82 9.62
C ILE A 91 -1.04 -10.20 10.24
N ILE A 92 -0.96 -11.22 9.40
CA ILE A 92 -0.65 -12.60 9.78
C ILE A 92 0.72 -12.90 9.16
N TRP A 93 1.67 -13.20 10.00
CA TRP A 93 3.01 -13.59 9.57
C TRP A 93 3.32 -15.01 10.02
N GLU A 94 3.88 -15.78 9.12
CA GLU A 94 4.33 -17.15 9.35
C GLU A 94 5.81 -17.25 8.98
N SER A 95 6.56 -17.94 9.82
CA SER A 95 7.98 -18.22 9.61
C SER A 95 8.18 -19.43 8.69
N ASP A 96 9.44 -19.70 8.33
CA ASP A 96 9.81 -20.96 7.64
C ASP A 96 9.48 -22.20 8.48
N ASP A 97 9.43 -22.07 9.80
CA ASP A 97 8.86 -23.08 10.70
C ASP A 97 7.35 -22.79 10.86
N PRO A 98 6.47 -23.67 10.35
CA PRO A 98 5.02 -23.46 10.39
C PRO A 98 4.42 -23.46 11.81
N SER A 99 5.19 -23.84 12.83
CA SER A 99 4.78 -23.73 14.24
C SER A 99 4.92 -22.30 14.78
N ILE A 100 5.62 -21.41 14.06
CA ILE A 100 5.88 -20.04 14.48
C ILE A 100 5.04 -19.10 13.62
N GLU A 101 3.92 -18.64 14.19
CA GLU A 101 3.06 -17.61 13.59
C GLU A 101 2.98 -16.37 14.51
N ASN A 102 2.75 -15.22 13.91
CA ASN A 102 2.44 -13.99 14.65
C ASN A 102 1.25 -13.27 14.02
N LYS A 103 0.24 -12.95 14.83
CA LYS A 103 -0.93 -12.17 14.43
C LYS A 103 -0.83 -10.80 15.08
N ILE A 104 -0.67 -9.80 14.24
CA ILE A 104 -0.48 -8.40 14.64
C ILE A 104 -1.79 -7.66 14.43
N SER A 105 -2.33 -7.07 15.48
CA SER A 105 -3.54 -6.25 15.44
C SER A 105 -3.28 -4.88 14.80
N PHE A 106 -4.35 -4.15 14.44
CA PHE A 106 -4.22 -2.76 13.96
C PHE A 106 -3.61 -1.84 15.01
N GLN A 107 -3.88 -2.06 16.31
CA GLN A 107 -3.28 -1.27 17.38
C GLN A 107 -1.77 -1.52 17.47
N GLU A 108 -1.34 -2.77 17.50
CA GLU A 108 0.08 -3.12 17.53
C GLU A 108 0.82 -2.59 16.30
N LEU A 109 0.23 -2.76 15.11
CA LEU A 109 0.80 -2.21 13.87
C LEU A 109 0.94 -0.68 13.95
N HIS A 110 -0.08 0.03 14.46
CA HIS A 110 -0.02 1.47 14.65
C HIS A 110 1.13 1.86 15.58
N ASP A 111 1.25 1.20 16.72
CA ASP A 111 2.25 1.53 17.73
C ASP A 111 3.68 1.29 17.21
N GLU A 112 3.92 0.17 16.54
CA GLU A 112 5.22 -0.14 15.94
C GLU A 112 5.58 0.84 14.80
N VAL A 113 4.63 1.17 13.95
CA VAL A 113 4.82 2.17 12.89
C VAL A 113 5.09 3.56 13.47
N CYS A 114 4.45 3.94 14.55
CA CYS A 114 4.73 5.20 15.25
C CYS A 114 6.12 5.22 15.87
N LYS A 115 6.55 4.13 16.54
CA LYS A 115 7.92 4.00 17.09
C LYS A 115 8.96 4.12 15.98
N PHE A 116 8.75 3.39 14.87
CA PHE A 116 9.68 3.43 13.74
C PHE A 116 9.72 4.81 13.08
N SER A 117 8.57 5.48 12.94
CA SER A 117 8.50 6.86 12.45
C SER A 117 9.29 7.83 13.31
N ASN A 118 9.22 7.70 14.64
CA ASN A 118 9.98 8.50 15.57
C ASN A 118 11.49 8.21 15.49
N LEU A 119 11.86 6.96 15.30
CA LEU A 119 13.27 6.57 15.04
C LEU A 119 13.80 7.24 13.77
N LEU A 120 13.05 7.21 12.66
CA LEU A 120 13.45 7.87 11.42
C LEU A 120 13.61 9.38 11.62
N LYS A 121 12.66 10.03 12.31
CA LYS A 121 12.74 11.47 12.65
C LYS A 121 13.96 11.80 13.52
N SER A 122 14.30 10.95 14.50
CA SER A 122 15.48 11.14 15.34
C SER A 122 16.78 11.06 14.52
N ARG A 123 16.77 10.31 13.42
CA ARG A 123 17.84 10.24 12.43
C ARG A 123 17.76 11.37 11.38
N LYS A 124 16.90 12.38 11.61
CA LYS A 124 16.71 13.57 10.76
C LYS A 124 16.10 13.27 9.37
N VAL A 125 15.46 12.13 9.20
CA VAL A 125 14.73 11.82 7.96
C VAL A 125 13.51 12.73 7.85
N LYS A 126 13.33 13.34 6.68
CA LYS A 126 12.28 14.31 6.36
C LYS A 126 11.44 13.82 5.17
N LYS A 127 10.33 14.53 4.94
CA LYS A 127 9.52 14.34 3.75
C LYS A 127 10.37 14.48 2.47
N GLY A 128 10.27 13.51 1.58
CA GLY A 128 11.03 13.46 0.33
C GLY A 128 12.41 12.80 0.43
N ASP A 129 12.91 12.52 1.63
CA ASP A 129 14.11 11.72 1.81
C ASP A 129 13.87 10.27 1.37
N ARG A 130 14.92 9.61 0.91
CA ARG A 130 14.87 8.24 0.41
C ARG A 130 15.53 7.30 1.43
N VAL A 131 14.78 6.29 1.84
CA VAL A 131 15.18 5.28 2.82
C VAL A 131 15.25 3.92 2.14
N CYS A 132 16.41 3.28 2.17
CA CYS A 132 16.55 1.89 1.72
C CYS A 132 16.15 0.95 2.86
N ILE A 133 15.28 0.00 2.56
CA ILE A 133 14.85 -1.06 3.46
C ILE A 133 15.41 -2.38 2.91
N TYR A 134 16.46 -2.89 3.52
CA TYR A 134 17.09 -4.16 3.19
C TYR A 134 16.83 -5.15 4.32
N MET A 135 15.73 -5.88 4.19
CA MET A 135 15.22 -6.80 5.22
C MET A 135 14.71 -8.09 4.58
N PRO A 136 14.68 -9.20 5.32
CA PRO A 136 13.92 -10.39 4.95
C PRO A 136 12.42 -10.12 5.06
N MET A 137 11.60 -11.14 4.76
CA MET A 137 10.14 -11.06 4.81
C MET A 137 9.64 -11.20 6.26
N ILE A 138 9.87 -10.18 7.06
CA ILE A 138 9.45 -10.06 8.46
C ILE A 138 8.47 -8.89 8.65
N PRO A 139 7.65 -8.89 9.71
CA PRO A 139 6.68 -7.81 9.95
C PRO A 139 7.32 -6.41 10.00
N GLU A 140 8.55 -6.31 10.48
CA GLU A 140 9.31 -5.06 10.59
C GLU A 140 9.55 -4.40 9.22
N ALA A 141 9.61 -5.17 8.14
CA ALA A 141 9.69 -4.62 6.80
C ALA A 141 8.42 -3.81 6.44
N ALA A 142 7.24 -4.32 6.83
CA ALA A 142 5.98 -3.60 6.67
C ALA A 142 5.93 -2.35 7.57
N TYR A 143 6.40 -2.45 8.82
CA TYR A 143 6.47 -1.29 9.72
C TYR A 143 7.36 -0.19 9.15
N ALA A 144 8.53 -0.55 8.62
CA ALA A 144 9.46 0.40 8.01
C ALA A 144 8.86 1.11 6.78
N MET A 145 8.18 0.37 5.89
CA MET A 145 7.49 0.94 4.72
C MET A 145 6.40 1.92 5.14
N LEU A 146 5.53 1.52 6.07
CA LEU A 146 4.42 2.34 6.56
C LEU A 146 4.92 3.54 7.37
N ALA A 147 6.03 3.41 8.10
CA ALA A 147 6.66 4.51 8.81
C ALA A 147 7.22 5.57 7.86
N CYS A 148 7.88 5.16 6.78
CA CYS A 148 8.32 6.07 5.72
C CYS A 148 7.12 6.82 5.12
N ALA A 149 6.06 6.11 4.73
CA ALA A 149 4.85 6.71 4.19
C ALA A 149 4.20 7.68 5.18
N ARG A 150 4.22 7.36 6.50
CA ARG A 150 3.65 8.20 7.55
C ARG A 150 4.30 9.57 7.65
N ILE A 151 5.63 9.62 7.53
CA ILE A 151 6.39 10.89 7.59
C ILE A 151 6.60 11.54 6.21
N GLY A 152 6.10 10.91 5.14
CA GLY A 152 6.25 11.40 3.77
C GLY A 152 7.64 11.14 3.17
N ALA A 153 8.43 10.23 3.74
CA ALA A 153 9.66 9.75 3.15
C ALA A 153 9.39 8.71 2.05
N ILE A 154 10.30 8.60 1.12
CA ILE A 154 10.25 7.61 0.04
C ILE A 154 11.00 6.36 0.49
N HIS A 155 10.40 5.19 0.37
CA HIS A 155 11.11 3.94 0.66
C HIS A 155 11.48 3.20 -0.62
N SER A 156 12.67 2.59 -0.60
CA SER A 156 13.16 1.67 -1.62
C SER A 156 13.41 0.31 -0.96
N VAL A 157 12.56 -0.66 -1.26
CA VAL A 157 12.67 -2.00 -0.67
C VAL A 157 13.59 -2.85 -1.52
N VAL A 158 14.57 -3.48 -0.86
CA VAL A 158 15.50 -4.41 -1.46
C VAL A 158 15.36 -5.76 -0.76
N PHE A 159 15.11 -6.80 -1.53
CA PHE A 159 14.99 -8.15 -0.98
C PHE A 159 16.30 -8.61 -0.33
N GLY A 160 16.23 -9.16 0.88
CA GLY A 160 17.38 -9.55 1.68
C GLY A 160 18.29 -10.64 1.08
N GLY A 161 17.84 -11.31 0.01
CA GLY A 161 18.62 -12.30 -0.73
C GLY A 161 19.43 -11.74 -1.91
N PHE A 162 19.36 -10.42 -2.16
CA PHE A 162 20.13 -9.83 -3.25
C PHE A 162 21.62 -9.67 -2.91
N SER A 163 22.47 -9.69 -3.94
CA SER A 163 23.91 -9.51 -3.80
C SER A 163 24.30 -8.09 -3.33
N VAL A 164 25.49 -7.97 -2.83
CA VAL A 164 26.09 -6.69 -2.41
C VAL A 164 26.09 -5.68 -3.56
N GLU A 165 26.41 -6.12 -4.78
CA GLU A 165 26.42 -5.28 -5.98
C GLU A 165 25.04 -4.74 -6.29
N SER A 166 24.02 -5.59 -6.24
CA SER A 166 22.64 -5.18 -6.47
C SER A 166 22.15 -4.15 -5.42
N LEU A 167 22.51 -4.32 -4.16
CA LEU A 167 22.22 -3.35 -3.11
C LEU A 167 22.95 -2.02 -3.36
N LYS A 168 24.25 -2.07 -3.69
CA LYS A 168 25.05 -0.89 -4.02
C LYS A 168 24.46 -0.10 -5.17
N ASP A 169 24.08 -0.78 -6.26
CA ASP A 169 23.53 -0.12 -7.45
C ASP A 169 22.22 0.60 -7.13
N ARG A 170 21.34 0.00 -6.34
CA ARG A 170 20.09 0.64 -5.89
C ARG A 170 20.34 1.84 -4.98
N ILE A 171 21.34 1.77 -4.12
CA ILE A 171 21.76 2.88 -3.24
C ILE A 171 22.23 4.06 -4.09
N LEU A 172 23.09 3.80 -5.08
CA LEU A 172 23.65 4.84 -5.95
C LEU A 172 22.57 5.45 -6.87
N ASP A 173 21.74 4.61 -7.50
CA ASP A 173 20.67 5.06 -8.40
C ASP A 173 19.67 5.96 -7.67
N SER A 174 19.24 5.57 -6.49
CA SER A 174 18.25 6.31 -5.70
C SER A 174 18.81 7.54 -4.99
N SER A 175 20.13 7.76 -4.96
CA SER A 175 20.79 8.84 -4.19
C SER A 175 20.26 8.87 -2.74
N LEU A 176 20.36 7.76 -2.04
CA LEU A 176 19.69 7.55 -0.74
C LEU A 176 20.11 8.55 0.33
N SER A 177 19.13 8.92 1.16
CA SER A 177 19.34 9.75 2.36
C SER A 177 19.67 8.91 3.60
N LEU A 178 19.14 7.69 3.69
CA LEU A 178 19.34 6.75 4.79
C LEU A 178 19.26 5.30 4.29
N ILE A 179 20.17 4.46 4.82
CA ILE A 179 20.13 3.01 4.64
C ILE A 179 19.74 2.38 5.97
N HIS A 180 18.68 1.57 5.97
CA HIS A 180 18.32 0.72 7.09
C HIS A 180 18.62 -0.74 6.71
N ILE A 181 19.52 -1.34 7.46
CA ILE A 181 19.94 -2.73 7.27
C ILE A 181 19.35 -3.58 8.39
#